data_e7893a8ae383345e5b4ea86a60f1de44
#
_entry.id   e7893a8ae383345e5b4ea86a60f1de44
#
_cell.length_a   1.000
_cell.length_b   1.000
_cell.length_c   1.000
_cell.angle_alpha   90.00
_cell.angle_beta   90.00
_cell.angle_gamma   90.00
#
_symmetry.space_group_name_H-M   'P 1'
#
loop_
_entity.id
_entity.type
_entity.pdbx_description
1 polymer ?
#
loop_
_entity_poly.entity_id
_entity_poly.type
_entity_poly.pdbx_seq_one_letter_code
_entity_poly.pdbx_strand_id
1 'polypeptide(L)'
;LAASEANLAEAKKYMFYQTIGHDKLNQLRHVRFFKDINGMREHMKKHAQILRPKFETVISVLENELGGLGIGSWSKPKGGYFISFDAMEGCAKAIVAKAKEAGLIMTGAGATFPYGKDPKDSNIRIAPSFPTPEELAVAAQIFVLSVKLISVEKLLEK
;
A
#
# COMPACT_ATOMS: atom_id res chain seq x y z
N LEU A 1 21.91 1.52 -4.98
CA LEU A 1 21.82 1.97 -3.59
C LEU A 1 22.07 3.46 -3.51
N ALA A 2 21.26 4.16 -2.72
CA ALA A 2 21.44 5.56 -2.38
C ALA A 2 21.31 5.69 -0.85
N ALA A 3 22.39 6.10 -0.20
CA ALA A 3 22.46 6.28 1.25
C ALA A 3 23.68 7.15 1.60
N SER A 4 23.93 7.42 2.89
CA SER A 4 25.16 8.05 3.34
C SER A 4 26.38 7.19 3.01
N GLU A 5 27.57 7.80 2.90
CA GLU A 5 28.81 7.07 2.61
C GLU A 5 29.09 5.96 3.61
N ALA A 6 28.86 6.22 4.90
CA ALA A 6 29.06 5.22 5.96
C ALA A 6 28.13 4.00 5.79
N ASN A 7 26.84 4.24 5.50
CA ASN A 7 25.87 3.16 5.27
C ASN A 7 26.18 2.41 3.96
N LEU A 8 26.64 3.10 2.91
CA LEU A 8 27.05 2.47 1.66
C LEU A 8 28.29 1.59 1.85
N ALA A 9 29.28 2.05 2.63
CA ALA A 9 30.49 1.28 2.93
C ALA A 9 30.15 -0.01 3.68
N GLU A 10 29.27 0.07 4.67
CA GLU A 10 28.83 -1.10 5.43
C GLU A 10 27.99 -2.07 4.57
N ALA A 11 27.01 -1.57 3.82
CA ALA A 11 26.20 -2.41 2.95
C ALA A 11 27.05 -3.12 1.87
N LYS A 12 28.04 -2.45 1.28
CA LYS A 12 28.92 -3.02 0.25
C LYS A 12 29.69 -4.25 0.73
N LYS A 13 30.09 -4.29 2.00
CA LYS A 13 30.78 -5.47 2.57
C LYS A 13 29.94 -6.74 2.43
N TYR A 14 28.66 -6.66 2.79
CA TYR A 14 27.74 -7.80 2.71
C TYR A 14 27.31 -8.10 1.28
N MET A 15 27.08 -7.09 0.47
CA MET A 15 26.70 -7.26 -0.93
C MET A 15 27.78 -7.98 -1.74
N PHE A 16 29.05 -7.78 -1.41
CA PHE A 16 30.16 -8.47 -2.08
C PHE A 16 30.07 -9.99 -1.92
N TYR A 17 29.67 -10.48 -0.75
CA TYR A 17 29.53 -11.91 -0.50
C TYR A 17 28.23 -12.50 -1.07
N GLN A 18 27.20 -11.68 -1.22
CA GLN A 18 25.92 -12.13 -1.79
C GLN A 18 25.97 -12.22 -3.32
N THR A 19 26.58 -11.26 -3.97
CA THR A 19 26.69 -11.22 -5.42
C THR A 19 28.02 -10.61 -5.83
N ILE A 20 28.91 -11.37 -6.40
CA ILE A 20 30.19 -10.87 -6.94
C ILE A 20 29.95 -9.79 -8.00
N GLY A 21 28.81 -9.82 -8.68
CA GLY A 21 28.37 -8.80 -9.62
C GLY A 21 26.88 -8.87 -9.88
N HIS A 22 26.27 -7.71 -10.10
CA HIS A 22 24.85 -7.60 -10.43
C HIS A 22 24.62 -7.94 -11.91
N ASP A 23 23.39 -8.34 -12.25
CA ASP A 23 22.98 -8.68 -13.62
C ASP A 23 23.11 -7.47 -14.56
N LYS A 24 24.26 -7.42 -15.23
CA LYS A 24 24.59 -6.34 -16.19
C LYS A 24 23.73 -6.40 -17.45
N LEU A 25 23.27 -7.60 -17.85
CA LEU A 25 22.39 -7.73 -19.01
C LEU A 25 21.02 -7.10 -18.73
N ASN A 26 20.49 -7.31 -17.53
CA ASN A 26 19.25 -6.67 -17.13
C ASN A 26 19.38 -5.15 -17.01
N GLN A 27 20.49 -4.66 -16.46
CA GLN A 27 20.78 -3.23 -16.45
C GLN A 27 20.85 -2.66 -17.89
N LEU A 28 21.52 -3.35 -18.80
CA LEU A 28 21.61 -2.92 -20.20
C LEU A 28 20.24 -2.93 -20.90
N ARG A 29 19.37 -3.89 -20.60
CA ARG A 29 17.97 -3.89 -21.08
C ARG A 29 17.25 -2.62 -20.68
N HIS A 30 17.34 -2.23 -19.40
CA HIS A 30 16.70 -1.01 -18.89
C HIS A 30 17.27 0.25 -19.56
N VAL A 31 18.60 0.34 -19.70
CA VAL A 31 19.24 1.46 -20.39
C VAL A 31 18.78 1.56 -21.84
N ARG A 32 18.72 0.45 -22.57
CA ARG A 32 18.27 0.43 -23.95
C ARG A 32 16.78 0.73 -24.10
N PHE A 33 15.96 0.26 -23.17
CA PHE A 33 14.51 0.46 -23.19
C PHE A 33 14.14 1.91 -22.88
N PHE A 34 14.67 2.46 -21.80
CA PHE A 34 14.36 3.83 -21.38
C PHE A 34 15.13 4.88 -22.14
N LYS A 35 16.33 4.56 -22.63
CA LYS A 35 17.30 5.47 -23.28
C LYS A 35 17.80 6.56 -22.34
N ASP A 36 16.90 7.37 -21.79
CA ASP A 36 17.17 8.49 -20.90
C ASP A 36 16.04 8.66 -19.85
N ILE A 37 16.15 9.71 -19.03
CA ILE A 37 15.18 10.06 -18.00
C ILE A 37 13.80 10.40 -18.59
N ASN A 38 13.73 10.93 -19.81
CA ASN A 38 12.47 11.27 -20.44
C ASN A 38 11.74 10.00 -20.88
N GLY A 39 12.46 9.01 -21.45
CA GLY A 39 11.89 7.71 -21.75
C GLY A 39 11.34 7.00 -20.50
N MET A 40 12.04 7.11 -19.37
CA MET A 40 11.54 6.61 -18.09
C MET A 40 10.25 7.33 -17.66
N ARG A 41 10.22 8.67 -17.73
CA ARG A 41 9.02 9.47 -17.38
C ARG A 41 7.82 9.14 -18.26
N GLU A 42 8.03 8.96 -19.56
CA GLU A 42 6.94 8.55 -20.47
C GLU A 42 6.41 7.15 -20.13
N HIS A 43 7.29 6.22 -19.76
CA HIS A 43 6.88 4.90 -19.31
C HIS A 43 6.07 4.97 -18.01
N MET A 44 6.49 5.79 -17.03
CA MET A 44 5.75 6.02 -15.78
C MET A 44 4.34 6.60 -16.04
N LYS A 45 4.19 7.50 -17.03
CA LYS A 45 2.87 8.02 -17.42
C LYS A 45 1.92 6.92 -17.91
N LYS A 46 2.44 5.96 -18.69
CA LYS A 46 1.65 4.80 -19.14
C LYS A 46 1.19 3.93 -17.97
N HIS A 47 2.07 3.66 -17.02
CA HIS A 47 1.70 2.97 -15.78
C HIS A 47 0.65 3.74 -14.98
N ALA A 48 0.79 5.06 -14.88
CA ALA A 48 -0.17 5.91 -14.18
C ALA A 48 -1.58 5.84 -14.81
N GLN A 49 -1.68 5.73 -16.15
CA GLN A 49 -2.98 5.56 -16.83
C GLN A 49 -3.70 4.27 -16.42
N ILE A 50 -2.96 3.21 -16.12
CA ILE A 50 -3.51 1.92 -15.68
C ILE A 50 -3.89 1.97 -14.18
N LEU A 51 -3.03 2.57 -13.35
CA LEU A 51 -3.19 2.53 -11.90
C LEU A 51 -4.14 3.61 -11.36
N ARG A 52 -4.15 4.78 -11.96
CA ARG A 52 -4.93 5.93 -11.47
C ARG A 52 -6.41 5.61 -11.28
N PRO A 53 -7.15 5.04 -12.26
CA PRO A 53 -8.56 4.73 -12.07
C PRO A 53 -8.80 3.80 -10.87
N LYS A 54 -7.90 2.84 -10.64
CA LYS A 54 -7.97 1.89 -9.54
C LYS A 54 -7.86 2.59 -8.18
N PHE A 55 -6.90 3.51 -8.05
CA PHE A 55 -6.73 4.31 -6.84
C PHE A 55 -7.90 5.26 -6.61
N GLU A 56 -8.35 5.94 -7.67
CA GLU A 56 -9.48 6.86 -7.61
C GLU A 56 -10.77 6.14 -7.17
N THR A 57 -11.01 4.94 -7.63
CA THR A 57 -12.15 4.11 -7.20
C THR A 57 -12.11 3.89 -5.69
N VAL A 58 -11.00 3.40 -5.15
CA VAL A 58 -10.90 3.13 -3.71
C VAL A 58 -10.97 4.42 -2.88
N ILE A 59 -10.23 5.46 -3.27
CA ILE A 59 -10.23 6.73 -2.54
C ILE A 59 -11.63 7.36 -2.55
N SER A 60 -12.34 7.32 -3.68
CA SER A 60 -13.71 7.85 -3.78
C SER A 60 -14.67 7.14 -2.81
N VAL A 61 -14.58 5.82 -2.70
CA VAL A 61 -15.41 5.06 -1.74
C VAL A 61 -15.05 5.45 -0.30
N LEU A 62 -13.76 5.53 0.04
CA LEU A 62 -13.32 5.95 1.37
C LEU A 62 -13.83 7.35 1.73
N GLU A 63 -13.71 8.32 0.79
CA GLU A 63 -14.17 9.70 0.99
C GLU A 63 -15.69 9.78 1.21
N ASN A 64 -16.45 9.09 0.36
CA ASN A 64 -17.91 9.15 0.40
C ASN A 64 -18.48 8.46 1.65
N GLU A 65 -17.85 7.38 2.09
CA GLU A 65 -18.41 6.50 3.12
C GLU A 65 -17.84 6.75 4.52
N LEU A 66 -16.57 7.16 4.61
CA LEU A 66 -15.88 7.39 5.88
C LEU A 66 -15.51 8.86 6.10
N GLY A 67 -15.60 9.70 5.06
CA GLY A 67 -15.26 11.11 5.15
C GLY A 67 -16.07 11.81 6.24
N GLY A 68 -15.40 12.53 7.14
CA GLY A 68 -16.05 13.27 8.22
C GLY A 68 -16.51 12.44 9.43
N LEU A 69 -16.45 11.10 9.39
CA LEU A 69 -16.89 10.26 10.52
C LEU A 69 -15.86 10.18 11.66
N GLY A 70 -14.59 10.55 11.43
CA GLY A 70 -13.55 10.51 12.45
C GLY A 70 -13.10 9.11 12.88
N ILE A 71 -13.50 8.06 12.15
CA ILE A 71 -13.18 6.66 12.46
C ILE A 71 -12.02 6.10 11.64
N GLY A 72 -11.41 6.91 10.80
CA GLY A 72 -10.22 6.56 10.03
C GLY A 72 -9.68 7.71 9.23
N SER A 73 -8.44 7.57 8.79
CA SER A 73 -7.76 8.49 7.89
C SER A 73 -6.95 7.73 6.85
N TRP A 74 -6.66 8.32 5.71
CA TRP A 74 -5.94 7.63 4.63
C TRP A 74 -5.07 8.59 3.83
N SER A 75 -4.00 8.02 3.27
CA SER A 75 -3.14 8.73 2.36
C SER A 75 -3.80 8.90 0.98
N LYS A 76 -3.47 10.01 0.29
CA LYS A 76 -3.82 10.25 -1.12
C LYS A 76 -2.54 10.24 -1.96
N PRO A 77 -1.99 9.05 -2.28
CA PRO A 77 -0.69 8.94 -2.91
C PRO A 77 -0.73 9.45 -4.36
N LYS A 78 0.32 10.18 -4.76
CA LYS A 78 0.53 10.60 -6.15
C LYS A 78 1.33 9.59 -6.97
N GLY A 79 1.72 8.47 -6.37
CA GLY A 79 2.50 7.39 -6.99
C GLY A 79 2.63 6.22 -6.03
N GLY A 80 3.28 5.15 -6.49
CA GLY A 80 3.42 3.91 -5.70
C GLY A 80 2.25 2.96 -5.91
N TYR A 81 2.14 1.97 -5.02
CA TYR A 81 1.19 0.85 -5.16
C TYR A 81 0.22 0.71 -3.98
N PHE A 82 0.32 1.58 -2.98
CA PHE A 82 -0.40 1.40 -1.73
C PHE A 82 -1.10 2.69 -1.27
N ILE A 83 -2.25 2.50 -0.62
CA ILE A 83 -2.90 3.50 0.21
C ILE A 83 -2.66 3.06 1.67
N SER A 84 -2.13 3.95 2.51
CA SER A 84 -2.06 3.74 3.94
C SER A 84 -3.37 4.19 4.55
N PHE A 85 -4.02 3.32 5.30
CA PHE A 85 -5.25 3.61 6.04
C PHE A 85 -4.96 3.43 7.54
N ASP A 86 -5.31 4.41 8.33
CA ASP A 86 -5.23 4.37 9.79
C ASP A 86 -6.63 4.37 10.37
N ALA A 87 -7.01 3.24 10.97
CA ALA A 87 -8.26 3.05 11.70
C ALA A 87 -8.17 3.63 13.13
N MET A 88 -9.24 3.55 13.87
CA MET A 88 -9.22 3.78 15.32
C MET A 88 -8.22 2.82 15.99
N GLU A 89 -7.53 3.30 17.01
CA GLU A 89 -6.52 2.54 17.74
C GLU A 89 -7.11 1.24 18.32
N GLY A 90 -6.42 0.11 18.09
CA GLY A 90 -6.84 -1.22 18.49
C GLY A 90 -7.83 -1.91 17.54
N CYS A 91 -8.10 -1.34 16.35
CA CYS A 91 -9.14 -1.87 15.45
C CYS A 91 -8.60 -2.54 14.17
N ALA A 92 -7.33 -2.35 13.79
CA ALA A 92 -6.84 -2.77 12.47
C ALA A 92 -6.95 -4.29 12.25
N LYS A 93 -6.55 -5.09 13.22
CA LYS A 93 -6.62 -6.57 13.11
C LYS A 93 -8.08 -7.05 13.02
N ALA A 94 -8.96 -6.49 13.83
CA ALA A 94 -10.38 -6.84 13.83
C ALA A 94 -11.05 -6.48 12.48
N ILE A 95 -10.73 -5.30 11.92
CA ILE A 95 -11.20 -4.88 10.60
C ILE A 95 -10.74 -5.85 9.51
N VAL A 96 -9.46 -6.21 9.48
CA VAL A 96 -8.93 -7.15 8.48
C VAL A 96 -9.56 -8.55 8.63
N ALA A 97 -9.78 -9.00 9.87
CA ALA A 97 -10.45 -10.27 10.13
C ALA A 97 -11.92 -10.25 9.66
N LYS A 98 -12.66 -9.17 9.96
CA LYS A 98 -14.05 -8.99 9.53
C LYS A 98 -14.17 -8.90 8.01
N ALA A 99 -13.28 -8.18 7.35
CA ALA A 99 -13.23 -8.12 5.90
C ALA A 99 -12.99 -9.51 5.28
N LYS A 100 -12.11 -10.33 5.90
CA LYS A 100 -11.85 -11.71 5.46
C LYS A 100 -13.07 -12.61 5.62
N GLU A 101 -13.84 -12.49 6.70
CA GLU A 101 -15.12 -13.21 6.89
C GLU A 101 -16.10 -12.90 5.76
N ALA A 102 -16.11 -11.65 5.28
CA ALA A 102 -16.94 -11.22 4.15
C ALA A 102 -16.33 -11.55 2.77
N GLY A 103 -15.21 -12.30 2.72
CA GLY A 103 -14.57 -12.73 1.48
C GLY A 103 -13.50 -11.80 0.93
N LEU A 104 -13.19 -10.67 1.59
CA LEU A 104 -12.13 -9.76 1.18
C LEU A 104 -10.80 -10.14 1.82
N ILE A 105 -9.90 -10.74 1.02
CA ILE A 105 -8.54 -11.07 1.45
C ILE A 105 -7.61 -9.89 1.17
N MET A 106 -7.00 -9.37 2.22
CA MET A 106 -6.04 -8.26 2.14
C MET A 106 -4.78 -8.55 2.95
N THR A 107 -3.78 -7.68 2.83
CA THR A 107 -2.56 -7.79 3.64
C THR A 107 -2.91 -7.67 5.12
N GLY A 108 -2.30 -8.52 5.95
CA GLY A 108 -2.52 -8.48 7.40
C GLY A 108 -2.19 -7.12 8.02
N ALA A 109 -2.92 -6.75 9.05
CA ALA A 109 -2.65 -5.55 9.83
C ALA A 109 -1.23 -5.57 10.42
N GLY A 110 -0.58 -4.42 10.49
CA GLY A 110 0.79 -4.29 10.98
C GLY A 110 1.89 -4.61 9.96
N ALA A 111 1.55 -5.04 8.73
CA ALA A 111 2.54 -5.37 7.69
C ALA A 111 3.45 -4.21 7.26
N THR A 112 3.10 -2.98 7.61
CA THR A 112 3.89 -1.76 7.36
C THR A 112 4.94 -1.50 8.45
N PHE A 113 4.92 -2.23 9.53
CA PHE A 113 5.82 -2.08 10.68
C PHE A 113 6.87 -3.19 10.72
N PRO A 114 8.05 -2.91 11.29
CA PRO A 114 9.06 -3.93 11.54
C PRO A 114 8.47 -5.09 12.37
N TYR A 115 8.81 -6.31 11.97
CA TYR A 115 8.32 -7.55 12.59
C TYR A 115 6.78 -7.71 12.59
N GLY A 116 6.07 -6.93 11.77
CA GLY A 116 4.60 -6.97 11.71
C GLY A 116 3.89 -6.46 12.96
N LYS A 117 4.59 -5.68 13.79
CA LYS A 117 4.06 -5.19 15.07
C LYS A 117 3.75 -3.70 14.96
N ASP A 118 2.47 -3.38 14.77
CA ASP A 118 1.95 -2.02 14.91
C ASP A 118 1.60 -1.78 16.39
N PRO A 119 2.26 -0.86 17.09
CA PRO A 119 2.00 -0.59 18.52
C PRO A 119 0.58 -0.09 18.79
N LYS A 120 -0.05 0.54 17.80
CA LYS A 120 -1.40 1.11 17.92
C LYS A 120 -2.48 0.21 17.36
N ASP A 121 -2.12 -0.86 16.65
CA ASP A 121 -3.06 -1.71 15.93
C ASP A 121 -4.09 -0.89 15.12
N SER A 122 -3.59 0.06 14.34
CA SER A 122 -4.39 1.03 13.58
C SER A 122 -4.13 0.99 12.09
N ASN A 123 -2.91 0.62 11.65
CA ASN A 123 -2.51 0.76 10.26
C ASN A 123 -2.84 -0.46 9.40
N ILE A 124 -3.47 -0.19 8.26
CA ILE A 124 -3.85 -1.17 7.24
C ILE A 124 -3.31 -0.69 5.88
N ARG A 125 -2.63 -1.58 5.17
CA ARG A 125 -2.14 -1.33 3.82
C ARG A 125 -3.15 -1.83 2.79
N ILE A 126 -3.69 -0.92 1.97
CA ILE A 126 -4.58 -1.24 0.86
C ILE A 126 -3.76 -1.24 -0.44
N ALA A 127 -3.87 -2.31 -1.25
CA ALA A 127 -3.13 -2.51 -2.48
C ALA A 127 -4.07 -2.65 -3.68
N PRO A 128 -4.51 -1.54 -4.32
CA PRO A 128 -5.52 -1.57 -5.38
C PRO A 128 -4.97 -1.93 -6.77
N SER A 129 -3.70 -2.33 -6.89
CA SER A 129 -3.02 -2.44 -8.19
C SER A 129 -3.47 -3.64 -9.05
N PHE A 130 -3.90 -4.75 -8.45
CA PHE A 130 -4.19 -6.00 -9.17
C PHE A 130 -5.64 -6.08 -9.70
N PRO A 131 -6.71 -5.92 -8.89
CA PRO A 131 -8.10 -6.13 -9.34
C PRO A 131 -8.55 -5.08 -10.37
N THR A 132 -9.66 -5.35 -11.05
CA THR A 132 -10.32 -4.36 -11.91
C THR A 132 -10.96 -3.23 -11.09
N PRO A 133 -11.30 -2.07 -11.68
CA PRO A 133 -12.02 -1.02 -10.97
C PRO A 133 -13.37 -1.47 -10.40
N GLU A 134 -14.09 -2.35 -11.11
CA GLU A 134 -15.38 -2.91 -10.69
C GLU A 134 -15.22 -3.80 -9.45
N GLU A 135 -14.23 -4.70 -9.47
CA GLU A 135 -13.89 -5.54 -8.31
C GLU A 135 -13.43 -4.70 -7.12
N LEU A 136 -12.67 -3.63 -7.38
CA LEU A 136 -12.20 -2.70 -6.35
C LEU A 136 -13.36 -1.92 -5.72
N ALA A 137 -14.38 -1.56 -6.47
CA ALA A 137 -15.55 -0.89 -5.93
C ALA A 137 -16.26 -1.78 -4.89
N VAL A 138 -16.47 -3.05 -5.21
CA VAL A 138 -17.06 -4.03 -4.28
C VAL A 138 -16.14 -4.27 -3.07
N ALA A 139 -14.86 -4.48 -3.31
CA ALA A 139 -13.87 -4.71 -2.25
C ALA A 139 -13.78 -3.52 -1.28
N ALA A 140 -13.80 -2.30 -1.81
CA ALA A 140 -13.79 -1.09 -0.99
C ALA A 140 -15.08 -0.93 -0.16
N GLN A 141 -16.24 -1.31 -0.69
CA GLN A 141 -17.50 -1.33 0.09
C GLN A 141 -17.43 -2.33 1.25
N ILE A 142 -16.95 -3.55 1.02
CA ILE A 142 -16.75 -4.55 2.08
C ILE A 142 -15.80 -4.02 3.15
N PHE A 143 -14.69 -3.40 2.72
CA PHE A 143 -13.71 -2.81 3.63
C PHE A 143 -14.34 -1.73 4.50
N VAL A 144 -15.05 -0.79 3.89
CA VAL A 144 -15.71 0.33 4.59
C VAL A 144 -16.75 -0.17 5.59
N LEU A 145 -17.57 -1.16 5.22
CA LEU A 145 -18.53 -1.77 6.13
C LEU A 145 -17.83 -2.43 7.33
N SER A 146 -16.70 -3.11 7.09
CA SER A 146 -15.90 -3.70 8.16
C SER A 146 -15.33 -2.63 9.09
N VAL A 147 -14.84 -1.50 8.54
CA VAL A 147 -14.36 -0.36 9.33
C VAL A 147 -15.49 0.21 10.19
N LYS A 148 -16.66 0.48 9.59
CA LYS A 148 -17.82 1.02 10.32
C LYS A 148 -18.26 0.09 11.46
N LEU A 149 -18.40 -1.20 11.19
CA LEU A 149 -18.83 -2.19 12.17
C LEU A 149 -17.88 -2.24 13.37
N ILE A 150 -16.60 -2.48 13.13
CA ILE A 150 -15.61 -2.58 14.21
C ILE A 150 -15.45 -1.26 14.98
N SER A 151 -15.59 -0.12 14.29
CA SER A 151 -15.55 1.19 14.96
C SER A 151 -16.75 1.39 15.89
N VAL A 152 -17.95 0.95 15.48
CA VAL A 152 -19.16 1.01 16.34
C VAL A 152 -19.00 0.08 17.54
N GLU A 153 -18.57 -1.16 17.33
CA GLU A 153 -18.29 -2.09 18.44
C GLU A 153 -17.33 -1.47 19.45
N LYS A 154 -16.22 -0.89 18.96
CA LYS A 154 -15.22 -0.21 19.81
C LYS A 154 -15.76 0.98 20.59
N LEU A 155 -16.69 1.73 20.00
CA LEU A 155 -17.29 2.89 20.67
C LEU A 155 -18.33 2.47 21.73
N LEU A 156 -18.98 1.32 21.54
CA LEU A 156 -19.95 0.76 22.50
C LEU A 156 -19.28 0.07 23.71
N GLU A 157 -18.01 -0.33 23.58
CA GLU A 157 -17.22 -0.89 24.70
C GLU A 157 -16.79 0.16 25.74
N LYS A 158 -17.06 1.45 25.50
CA LYS A 158 -16.77 2.55 26.44
C LYS A 158 -17.97 2.87 27.30
#